data_f99beebf12cf0462ec84ea11e64576a3
#
_entry.id   f99beebf12cf0462ec84ea11e64576a3
#
_cell.length_a   1.000
_cell.length_b   1.000
_cell.length_c   1.000
_cell.angle_alpha   90.00
_cell.angle_beta   90.00
_cell.angle_gamma   90.00
#
_symmetry.space_group_name_H-M   'P 1'
#
loop_
_entity.id
_entity.type
_entity.pdbx_description
1 polymer ?
#
loop_
_entity_poly.entity_id
_entity_poly.type
_entity_poly.pdbx_seq_one_letter_code
_entity_poly.pdbx_strand_id
1 'polypeptide(L)'
;KMDYRYMIVSPEGEMRDLPVPFNLDNYEILTNCWYTPDNRLFASQGGAVYEINQEDGALTRLFDTEGDVELACFSETRMAAFTTTRAYSYDYVNGELLEQEDELDSFVQKQMTDGMDTIFYTSGNYKFIAALDKENNLYLGCDEGIYSYKEGEGIKLLLEGGLCSLADPSVAKYGMLAEDGPVFLMLLGSGVSRFAFDETVPSVPDKELLVYSLKKDRTIQQAVSAYQKEHNDVYVRYEVGMSGDNGLTAEDAVKALNTEIMAGKGPDVLCLDGLPLDSYLS
;
A
#
# COMPACT_ATOMS: atom_id res chain seq x y z
N LYS A 1 11.22 34.22 -11.14
CA LYS A 1 9.93 33.62 -11.55
C LYS A 1 10.24 32.21 -11.95
N MET A 2 9.68 31.21 -11.25
CA MET A 2 9.78 29.81 -11.69
C MET A 2 8.87 29.65 -12.91
N ASP A 3 9.37 29.03 -13.95
CA ASP A 3 8.63 28.70 -15.15
C ASP A 3 8.50 27.17 -15.19
N TYR A 4 7.27 26.66 -15.10
CA TYR A 4 6.99 25.24 -15.11
C TYR A 4 6.55 24.85 -16.53
N ARG A 5 7.04 23.69 -16.99
CA ARG A 5 6.63 23.11 -18.27
C ARG A 5 6.31 21.64 -18.08
N TYR A 6 5.24 21.21 -18.71
CA TYR A 6 4.96 19.78 -18.86
C TYR A 6 5.55 19.31 -20.19
N MET A 7 6.17 18.16 -20.16
CA MET A 7 6.81 17.59 -21.35
C MET A 7 6.47 16.11 -21.43
N ILE A 8 6.23 15.63 -22.64
CA ILE A 8 6.14 14.21 -22.94
C ILE A 8 7.50 13.76 -23.46
N VAL A 9 8.02 12.67 -22.91
CA VAL A 9 9.27 12.02 -23.34
C VAL A 9 8.92 10.65 -23.91
N SER A 10 9.31 10.38 -25.15
CA SER A 10 9.12 9.07 -25.77
C SER A 10 10.12 8.04 -25.19
N PRO A 11 9.89 6.74 -25.37
CA PRO A 11 10.85 5.68 -24.98
C PRO A 11 12.24 5.88 -25.63
N GLU A 12 12.30 6.50 -26.81
CA GLU A 12 13.53 6.80 -27.56
C GLU A 12 14.23 8.08 -27.05
N GLY A 13 13.58 8.80 -26.10
CA GLY A 13 14.12 10.04 -25.51
C GLY A 13 13.76 11.31 -26.28
N GLU A 14 12.84 11.25 -27.24
CA GLU A 14 12.33 12.45 -27.90
C GLU A 14 11.43 13.23 -26.94
N MET A 15 11.65 14.54 -26.84
CA MET A 15 10.91 15.42 -25.95
C MET A 15 10.04 16.38 -26.74
N ARG A 16 8.79 16.54 -26.31
CA ARG A 16 7.89 17.58 -26.82
C ARG A 16 7.17 18.28 -25.67
N ASP A 17 6.93 19.57 -25.84
CA ASP A 17 6.14 20.33 -24.88
C ASP A 17 4.68 19.82 -24.87
N LEU A 18 4.10 19.75 -23.68
CA LEU A 18 2.68 19.51 -23.45
C LEU A 18 2.09 20.81 -22.88
N PRO A 19 1.33 21.58 -23.66
CA PRO A 19 0.91 22.93 -23.30
C PRO A 19 -0.30 22.92 -22.35
N VAL A 20 -0.23 22.17 -21.26
CA VAL A 20 -1.26 22.16 -20.22
C VAL A 20 -1.25 23.52 -19.52
N PRO A 21 -2.39 24.21 -19.44
CA PRO A 21 -2.50 25.43 -18.66
C PRO A 21 -2.26 25.14 -17.18
N PHE A 22 -1.42 25.91 -16.54
CA PHE A 22 -1.24 25.84 -15.09
C PHE A 22 -1.29 27.23 -14.48
N ASN A 23 -1.76 27.31 -13.24
CA ASN A 23 -1.83 28.53 -12.48
C ASN A 23 -1.26 28.32 -11.08
N LEU A 24 -0.05 28.83 -10.85
CA LEU A 24 0.61 28.73 -9.55
C LEU A 24 -0.07 29.54 -8.47
N ASP A 25 -0.75 30.63 -8.82
CA ASP A 25 -1.41 31.50 -7.84
C ASP A 25 -2.63 30.78 -7.20
N ASN A 26 -3.23 29.85 -7.93
CA ASN A 26 -4.36 29.05 -7.45
C ASN A 26 -3.97 27.60 -7.14
N TYR A 27 -2.69 27.23 -7.16
CA TYR A 27 -2.21 25.85 -7.03
C TYR A 27 -2.82 24.86 -8.04
N GLU A 28 -3.22 25.37 -9.21
CA GLU A 28 -3.75 24.55 -10.31
C GLU A 28 -2.58 23.92 -11.07
N ILE A 29 -1.94 22.94 -10.45
CA ILE A 29 -0.86 22.12 -11.00
C ILE A 29 -1.31 20.66 -11.07
N LEU A 30 -0.83 19.91 -12.06
CA LEU A 30 -1.03 18.47 -12.09
C LEU A 30 -0.21 17.84 -10.97
N THR A 31 -0.86 17.10 -10.07
CA THR A 31 -0.19 16.44 -8.94
C THR A 31 0.39 15.09 -9.35
N ASN A 32 -0.34 14.33 -10.15
CA ASN A 32 0.09 13.04 -10.70
C ASN A 32 -0.43 12.90 -12.14
N CYS A 33 0.30 12.12 -12.95
CA CYS A 33 -0.07 11.81 -14.33
C CYS A 33 0.13 10.31 -14.60
N TRP A 34 -0.76 9.72 -15.39
CA TRP A 34 -0.72 8.30 -15.74
C TRP A 34 -1.09 8.08 -17.20
N TYR A 35 -0.46 7.08 -17.81
CA TYR A 35 -0.92 6.55 -19.08
C TYR A 35 -1.81 5.34 -18.87
N THR A 36 -2.94 5.31 -19.56
CA THR A 36 -3.78 4.13 -19.66
C THR A 36 -3.16 3.11 -20.63
N PRO A 37 -3.56 1.83 -20.59
CA PRO A 37 -3.08 0.82 -21.53
C PRO A 37 -3.34 1.16 -23.00
N ASP A 38 -4.40 1.90 -23.32
CA ASP A 38 -4.73 2.41 -24.65
C ASP A 38 -4.07 3.77 -25.00
N ASN A 39 -3.06 4.17 -24.20
CA ASN A 39 -2.24 5.38 -24.41
C ASN A 39 -2.99 6.71 -24.27
N ARG A 40 -4.07 6.77 -23.51
CA ARG A 40 -4.67 8.03 -23.05
C ARG A 40 -3.86 8.57 -21.87
N LEU A 41 -3.80 9.87 -21.71
CA LEU A 41 -3.08 10.51 -20.60
C LEU A 41 -4.09 11.08 -19.61
N PHE A 42 -4.03 10.57 -18.39
CA PHE A 42 -4.86 11.03 -17.28
C PHE A 42 -4.01 11.79 -16.27
N ALA A 43 -4.63 12.71 -15.53
CA ALA A 43 -3.98 13.45 -14.46
C ALA A 43 -4.93 13.79 -13.33
N SER A 44 -4.37 14.00 -12.14
CA SER A 44 -5.07 14.53 -10.97
C SER A 44 -4.71 15.98 -10.76
N GLN A 45 -5.72 16.80 -10.48
CA GLN A 45 -5.57 18.22 -10.15
C GLN A 45 -6.74 18.68 -9.29
N GLY A 46 -6.45 19.24 -8.10
CA GLY A 46 -7.42 19.98 -7.31
C GLY A 46 -8.68 19.20 -6.94
N GLY A 47 -8.56 17.92 -6.59
CA GLY A 47 -9.70 17.08 -6.22
C GLY A 47 -10.55 16.61 -7.40
N ALA A 48 -9.93 16.42 -8.56
CA ALA A 48 -10.56 15.82 -9.73
C ALA A 48 -9.55 15.07 -10.61
N VAL A 49 -10.06 14.15 -11.42
CA VAL A 49 -9.29 13.45 -12.45
C VAL A 49 -9.70 13.99 -13.82
N TYR A 50 -8.70 14.21 -14.65
CA TYR A 50 -8.83 14.75 -15.99
C TYR A 50 -8.18 13.81 -17.01
N GLU A 51 -8.70 13.80 -18.22
CA GLU A 51 -8.00 13.37 -19.41
C GLU A 51 -7.31 14.56 -20.06
N ILE A 52 -6.06 14.39 -20.47
CA ILE A 52 -5.27 15.42 -21.14
C ILE A 52 -5.21 15.09 -22.63
N ASN A 53 -5.65 16.00 -23.46
CA ASN A 53 -5.38 15.92 -24.88
C ASN A 53 -3.87 16.10 -25.10
N GLN A 54 -3.21 15.08 -25.63
CA GLN A 54 -1.76 15.06 -25.78
C GLN A 54 -1.24 15.99 -26.89
N GLU A 55 -2.11 16.53 -27.74
CA GLU A 55 -1.71 17.46 -28.83
C GLU A 55 -1.70 18.92 -28.36
N ASP A 56 -2.77 19.33 -27.67
CA ASP A 56 -3.00 20.74 -27.31
C ASP A 56 -3.02 21.00 -25.80
N GLY A 57 -2.89 19.96 -24.97
CA GLY A 57 -2.89 20.06 -23.51
C GLY A 57 -4.25 20.34 -22.88
N ALA A 58 -5.34 20.30 -23.66
CA ALA A 58 -6.69 20.55 -23.13
C ALA A 58 -7.08 19.50 -22.08
N LEU A 59 -7.69 19.97 -20.99
CA LEU A 59 -8.14 19.12 -19.88
C LEU A 59 -9.64 18.83 -20.01
N THR A 60 -10.01 17.56 -20.04
CA THR A 60 -11.37 17.10 -19.96
C THR A 60 -11.60 16.47 -18.60
N ARG A 61 -12.46 17.07 -17.78
CA ARG A 61 -12.80 16.52 -16.45
C ARG A 61 -13.57 15.22 -16.58
N LEU A 62 -13.09 14.18 -15.87
CA LEU A 62 -13.70 12.85 -15.88
C LEU A 62 -14.60 12.66 -14.65
N PHE A 63 -14.07 12.87 -13.44
CA PHE A 63 -14.82 12.76 -12.19
C PHE A 63 -14.15 13.56 -11.07
N ASP A 64 -14.92 13.78 -9.99
CA ASP A 64 -14.47 14.46 -8.78
C ASP A 64 -13.96 13.48 -7.73
N THR A 65 -12.96 13.92 -6.96
CA THR A 65 -12.37 13.15 -5.87
C THR A 65 -12.32 13.97 -4.58
N GLU A 66 -12.33 13.30 -3.44
CA GLU A 66 -12.10 13.92 -2.14
C GLU A 66 -10.59 14.06 -1.88
N GLY A 67 -9.98 15.09 -2.41
CA GLY A 67 -8.53 15.33 -2.37
C GLY A 67 -7.81 14.83 -3.63
N ASP A 68 -6.49 15.00 -3.64
CA ASP A 68 -5.67 14.58 -4.76
C ASP A 68 -5.52 13.06 -4.80
N VAL A 69 -5.43 12.50 -6.01
CA VAL A 69 -5.18 11.09 -6.21
C VAL A 69 -3.69 10.82 -5.98
N GLU A 70 -3.39 10.01 -4.97
CA GLU A 70 -2.02 9.63 -4.60
C GLU A 70 -1.51 8.44 -5.40
N LEU A 71 -2.38 7.49 -5.71
CA LEU A 71 -2.06 6.27 -6.44
C LEU A 71 -3.17 5.94 -7.42
N ALA A 72 -2.82 5.45 -8.61
CA ALA A 72 -3.76 4.86 -9.55
C ALA A 72 -3.17 3.64 -10.24
N CYS A 73 -4.03 2.69 -10.58
CA CYS A 73 -3.72 1.55 -11.43
C CYS A 73 -4.81 1.33 -12.47
N PHE A 74 -4.46 0.62 -13.54
CA PHE A 74 -5.30 0.49 -14.72
C PHE A 74 -5.37 -0.96 -15.19
N SER A 75 -6.55 -1.35 -15.64
CA SER A 75 -6.77 -2.46 -16.57
C SER A 75 -7.02 -1.91 -17.98
N GLU A 76 -7.41 -2.75 -18.94
CA GLU A 76 -7.79 -2.31 -20.29
C GLU A 76 -9.05 -1.44 -20.34
N THR A 77 -9.87 -1.47 -19.29
CA THR A 77 -11.18 -0.79 -19.28
C THR A 77 -11.40 0.09 -18.05
N ARG A 78 -10.66 -0.14 -16.98
CA ARG A 78 -10.94 0.45 -15.66
C ARG A 78 -9.70 1.12 -15.06
N MET A 79 -9.93 2.23 -14.39
CA MET A 79 -9.00 2.89 -13.48
C MET A 79 -9.46 2.64 -12.05
N ALA A 80 -8.56 2.22 -11.17
CA ALA A 80 -8.72 2.35 -9.72
C ALA A 80 -7.82 3.48 -9.25
N ALA A 81 -8.39 4.48 -8.56
CA ALA A 81 -7.69 5.65 -8.06
C ALA A 81 -7.91 5.77 -6.55
N PHE A 82 -6.87 6.20 -5.84
CA PHE A 82 -6.86 6.24 -4.38
C PHE A 82 -6.41 7.63 -3.91
N THR A 83 -7.23 8.25 -3.08
CA THR A 83 -6.87 9.42 -2.28
C THR A 83 -6.41 8.96 -0.89
N THR A 84 -6.13 9.89 0.01
CA THR A 84 -5.80 9.54 1.40
C THR A 84 -6.97 8.93 2.18
N THR A 85 -8.21 9.08 1.71
CA THR A 85 -9.42 8.70 2.42
C THR A 85 -10.34 7.76 1.66
N ARG A 86 -10.27 7.73 0.33
CA ARG A 86 -11.22 7.00 -0.51
C ARG A 86 -10.57 6.32 -1.70
N ALA A 87 -11.22 5.24 -2.15
CA ALA A 87 -10.99 4.60 -3.43
C ALA A 87 -12.05 5.02 -4.46
N TYR A 88 -11.68 5.02 -5.72
CA TYR A 88 -12.56 5.32 -6.85
C TYR A 88 -12.34 4.28 -7.93
N SER A 89 -13.41 3.79 -8.52
CA SER A 89 -13.37 2.89 -9.69
C SER A 89 -14.06 3.59 -10.85
N TYR A 90 -13.32 3.80 -11.94
CA TYR A 90 -13.81 4.51 -13.10
C TYR A 90 -13.68 3.65 -14.36
N ASP A 91 -14.82 3.32 -14.99
CA ASP A 91 -14.84 2.71 -16.30
C ASP A 91 -14.58 3.80 -17.36
N TYR A 92 -13.34 3.87 -17.83
CA TYR A 92 -12.95 4.93 -18.75
C TYR A 92 -13.30 4.65 -20.22
N VAL A 93 -13.80 3.45 -20.52
CA VAL A 93 -14.35 3.13 -21.84
C VAL A 93 -15.79 3.65 -21.96
N ASN A 94 -16.60 3.46 -20.92
CA ASN A 94 -17.99 3.91 -20.89
C ASN A 94 -18.16 5.30 -20.28
N GLY A 95 -17.15 5.83 -19.59
CA GLY A 95 -17.19 7.14 -18.92
C GLY A 95 -18.01 7.13 -17.63
N GLU A 96 -18.03 6.01 -16.89
CA GLU A 96 -18.87 5.81 -15.72
C GLU A 96 -18.02 5.68 -14.43
N LEU A 97 -18.34 6.49 -13.42
CA LEU A 97 -17.85 6.29 -12.06
C LEU A 97 -18.70 5.23 -11.37
N LEU A 98 -18.06 4.16 -10.90
CA LEU A 98 -18.74 3.03 -10.28
C LEU A 98 -18.84 3.26 -8.77
N GLU A 99 -19.91 2.76 -8.15
CA GLU A 99 -20.05 2.77 -6.70
C GLU A 99 -18.99 1.88 -6.05
N GLN A 100 -18.48 2.32 -4.91
CA GLN A 100 -17.48 1.60 -4.11
C GLN A 100 -18.06 1.27 -2.74
N GLU A 101 -17.58 0.20 -2.14
CA GLU A 101 -17.99 -0.21 -0.80
C GLU A 101 -17.16 0.49 0.27
N ASP A 102 -17.80 0.85 1.39
CA ASP A 102 -17.16 1.52 2.54
C ASP A 102 -15.99 0.71 3.14
N GLU A 103 -15.98 -0.63 2.93
CA GLU A 103 -14.91 -1.50 3.38
C GLU A 103 -13.57 -1.16 2.68
N LEU A 104 -13.61 -0.91 1.37
CA LEU A 104 -12.42 -0.53 0.61
C LEU A 104 -11.92 0.87 1.03
N ASP A 105 -12.82 1.82 1.25
CA ASP A 105 -12.46 3.16 1.75
C ASP A 105 -11.80 3.07 3.13
N SER A 106 -12.35 2.24 4.02
CA SER A 106 -11.80 2.01 5.37
C SER A 106 -10.39 1.40 5.31
N PHE A 107 -10.18 0.44 4.41
CA PHE A 107 -8.86 -0.15 4.19
C PHE A 107 -7.86 0.90 3.68
N VAL A 108 -8.23 1.68 2.67
CA VAL A 108 -7.38 2.74 2.10
C VAL A 108 -7.01 3.75 3.17
N GLN A 109 -7.99 4.26 3.91
CA GLN A 109 -7.77 5.22 4.98
C GLN A 109 -6.79 4.68 6.03
N LYS A 110 -6.97 3.43 6.49
CA LYS A 110 -6.05 2.77 7.41
C LYS A 110 -4.63 2.75 6.84
N GLN A 111 -4.45 2.27 5.61
CA GLN A 111 -3.13 2.13 5.00
C GLN A 111 -2.46 3.47 4.71
N MET A 112 -3.22 4.52 4.40
CA MET A 112 -2.67 5.86 4.11
C MET A 112 -2.34 6.65 5.37
N THR A 113 -3.05 6.43 6.48
CA THR A 113 -2.90 7.21 7.72
C THR A 113 -1.98 6.55 8.74
N ASP A 114 -1.81 5.24 8.69
CA ASP A 114 -0.99 4.48 9.64
C ASP A 114 0.49 4.91 9.58
N GLY A 115 1.01 5.44 10.69
CA GLY A 115 2.40 5.91 10.81
C GLY A 115 2.65 7.35 10.38
N MET A 116 1.68 8.25 10.48
CA MET A 116 1.82 9.69 10.18
C MET A 116 2.83 10.45 11.07
N ASP A 117 3.54 9.78 11.97
CA ASP A 117 4.59 10.40 12.82
C ASP A 117 5.88 10.77 12.07
N THR A 118 5.98 10.56 10.77
CA THR A 118 7.19 10.88 10.02
C THR A 118 6.89 11.82 8.86
N ILE A 119 7.23 13.09 9.03
CA ILE A 119 7.08 14.24 8.11
C ILE A 119 8.00 14.13 6.86
N PHE A 120 8.24 12.96 6.31
CA PHE A 120 9.01 12.84 5.08
C PHE A 120 8.26 12.00 4.05
N TYR A 121 7.30 12.65 3.38
CA TYR A 121 6.88 12.20 2.06
C TYR A 121 8.04 12.39 1.08
N THR A 122 8.88 11.40 0.94
CA THR A 122 9.69 11.31 -0.28
C THR A 122 8.76 10.76 -1.37
N SER A 123 8.48 11.58 -2.37
CA SER A 123 7.72 11.19 -3.54
C SER A 123 8.18 9.82 -4.06
N GLY A 124 7.27 8.86 -4.11
CA GLY A 124 7.52 7.50 -4.63
C GLY A 124 7.59 6.38 -3.59
N ASN A 125 7.42 6.64 -2.31
CA ASN A 125 7.37 5.60 -1.28
C ASN A 125 5.92 5.42 -0.80
N TYR A 126 5.15 4.63 -1.56
CA TYR A 126 3.77 4.35 -1.22
C TYR A 126 3.67 3.37 -0.05
N LYS A 127 2.72 3.60 0.86
CA LYS A 127 2.43 2.67 1.95
C LYS A 127 1.74 1.41 1.45
N PHE A 128 0.97 1.54 0.40
CA PHE A 128 0.47 0.40 -0.35
C PHE A 128 0.64 0.63 -1.86
N ILE A 129 0.60 -0.46 -2.61
CA ILE A 129 0.62 -0.50 -4.07
C ILE A 129 -0.62 -1.26 -4.55
N ALA A 130 -1.09 -0.94 -5.74
CA ALA A 130 -2.31 -1.53 -6.28
C ALA A 130 -2.11 -1.98 -7.73
N ALA A 131 -2.87 -2.99 -8.13
CA ALA A 131 -2.96 -3.45 -9.51
C ALA A 131 -4.39 -3.90 -9.84
N LEU A 132 -4.80 -3.69 -11.08
CA LEU A 132 -5.98 -4.32 -11.67
C LEU A 132 -5.52 -5.42 -12.64
N ASP A 133 -6.19 -6.57 -12.62
CA ASP A 133 -6.01 -7.57 -13.66
C ASP A 133 -6.93 -7.31 -14.88
N LYS A 134 -6.85 -8.16 -15.88
CA LYS A 134 -7.67 -8.07 -17.11
C LYS A 134 -9.16 -8.20 -16.87
N GLU A 135 -9.56 -8.83 -15.75
CA GLU A 135 -10.95 -9.04 -15.34
C GLU A 135 -11.45 -7.93 -14.42
N ASN A 136 -10.62 -6.91 -14.17
CA ASN A 136 -10.85 -5.79 -13.25
C ASN A 136 -10.90 -6.21 -11.78
N ASN A 137 -10.31 -7.35 -11.39
CA ASN A 137 -10.10 -7.64 -9.99
C ASN A 137 -8.99 -6.73 -9.44
N LEU A 138 -9.25 -6.11 -8.29
CA LEU A 138 -8.30 -5.21 -7.64
C LEU A 138 -7.45 -5.98 -6.64
N TYR A 139 -6.15 -5.77 -6.71
CA TYR A 139 -5.18 -6.29 -5.75
C TYR A 139 -4.45 -5.16 -5.07
N LEU A 140 -4.22 -5.31 -3.76
CA LEU A 140 -3.59 -4.32 -2.89
C LEU A 140 -2.42 -4.98 -2.16
N GLY A 141 -1.24 -4.41 -2.26
CA GLY A 141 -0.03 -4.89 -1.58
C GLY A 141 0.46 -3.87 -0.56
N CYS A 142 0.60 -4.26 0.71
CA CYS A 142 1.10 -3.43 1.80
C CYS A 142 2.02 -4.21 2.73
N ASP A 143 2.45 -3.62 3.85
CA ASP A 143 3.28 -4.31 4.85
C ASP A 143 2.58 -5.53 5.46
N GLU A 144 1.25 -5.48 5.58
CA GLU A 144 0.46 -6.57 6.14
C GLU A 144 0.30 -7.75 5.17
N GLY A 145 0.45 -7.52 3.85
CA GLY A 145 0.36 -8.57 2.84
C GLY A 145 -0.18 -8.15 1.50
N ILE A 146 -0.63 -9.15 0.73
CA ILE A 146 -1.34 -8.96 -0.54
C ILE A 146 -2.80 -9.33 -0.32
N TYR A 147 -3.68 -8.43 -0.71
CA TYR A 147 -5.13 -8.57 -0.62
C TYR A 147 -5.75 -8.56 -2.01
N SER A 148 -6.86 -9.26 -2.20
CA SER A 148 -7.78 -9.06 -3.31
C SER A 148 -9.03 -8.34 -2.81
N TYR A 149 -9.56 -7.47 -3.64
CA TYR A 149 -10.88 -6.87 -3.44
C TYR A 149 -11.77 -7.18 -4.63
N LYS A 150 -12.99 -7.57 -4.35
CA LYS A 150 -14.02 -7.76 -5.35
C LYS A 150 -15.34 -7.27 -4.81
N GLU A 151 -16.05 -6.51 -5.62
CA GLU A 151 -17.37 -5.99 -5.30
C GLU A 151 -18.35 -7.11 -4.88
N GLY A 152 -19.02 -6.93 -3.75
CA GLY A 152 -19.93 -7.91 -3.15
C GLY A 152 -19.23 -9.10 -2.45
N GLU A 153 -17.92 -9.26 -2.57
CA GLU A 153 -17.15 -10.29 -1.86
C GLU A 153 -16.21 -9.69 -0.79
N GLY A 154 -15.96 -8.37 -0.85
CA GLY A 154 -15.11 -7.63 0.07
C GLY A 154 -13.61 -7.87 -0.12
N ILE A 155 -12.84 -7.56 0.93
CA ILE A 155 -11.38 -7.67 0.94
C ILE A 155 -10.96 -9.02 1.53
N LYS A 156 -10.08 -9.73 0.82
CA LYS A 156 -9.53 -11.04 1.24
C LYS A 156 -8.02 -11.00 1.25
N LEU A 157 -7.40 -11.42 2.35
CA LEU A 157 -5.96 -11.62 2.42
C LEU A 157 -5.56 -12.86 1.58
N LEU A 158 -4.66 -12.67 0.63
CA LEU A 158 -4.11 -13.73 -0.21
C LEU A 158 -2.75 -14.22 0.29
N LEU A 159 -1.90 -13.32 0.77
CA LEU A 159 -0.56 -13.61 1.26
C LEU A 159 -0.25 -12.69 2.44
N GLU A 160 0.14 -13.26 3.56
CA GLU A 160 0.56 -12.50 4.73
C GLU A 160 1.96 -11.90 4.53
N GLY A 161 2.11 -10.62 4.85
CA GLY A 161 3.34 -9.87 4.61
C GLY A 161 4.54 -10.41 5.40
N GLY A 162 4.30 -10.98 6.58
CA GLY A 162 5.33 -11.61 7.40
C GLY A 162 5.97 -12.84 6.75
N LEU A 163 5.26 -13.53 5.85
CA LEU A 163 5.76 -14.69 5.11
C LEU A 163 6.56 -14.32 3.85
N CYS A 164 6.59 -13.04 3.52
CA CYS A 164 7.35 -12.51 2.39
C CYS A 164 8.04 -11.19 2.78
N SER A 165 8.88 -10.65 1.93
CA SER A 165 9.63 -9.41 2.22
C SER A 165 8.77 -8.15 2.30
N LEU A 166 7.44 -8.23 2.20
CA LEU A 166 6.55 -7.06 2.25
C LEU A 166 6.48 -6.43 3.63
N ALA A 167 6.56 -7.24 4.70
CA ALA A 167 6.57 -6.73 6.08
C ALA A 167 7.88 -6.03 6.47
N ASP A 168 8.93 -6.13 5.64
CA ASP A 168 10.18 -5.41 5.91
C ASP A 168 10.00 -3.91 5.67
N PRO A 169 10.04 -3.07 6.72
CA PRO A 169 9.85 -1.62 6.58
C PRO A 169 10.99 -0.91 5.86
N SER A 170 12.10 -1.59 5.58
CA SER A 170 13.20 -1.06 4.76
C SER A 170 12.97 -1.25 3.26
N VAL A 171 12.02 -2.11 2.88
CA VAL A 171 11.68 -2.38 1.49
C VAL A 171 10.64 -1.38 1.01
N ALA A 172 11.08 -0.39 0.24
CA ALA A 172 10.19 0.55 -0.43
C ALA A 172 9.36 -0.17 -1.50
N LYS A 173 8.08 0.16 -1.59
CA LYS A 173 7.13 -0.38 -2.57
C LYS A 173 6.81 0.72 -3.58
N TYR A 174 7.05 0.46 -4.87
CA TYR A 174 6.90 1.46 -5.92
C TYR A 174 5.77 1.14 -6.90
N GLY A 175 5.40 -0.12 -7.06
CA GLY A 175 4.32 -0.51 -7.95
C GLY A 175 4.11 -2.01 -8.02
N MET A 176 2.94 -2.38 -8.52
CA MET A 176 2.51 -3.76 -8.72
C MET A 176 1.82 -3.88 -10.07
N LEU A 177 2.05 -5.00 -10.75
CA LEU A 177 1.31 -5.41 -11.94
C LEU A 177 0.72 -6.79 -11.67
N ALA A 178 -0.56 -6.97 -11.95
CA ALA A 178 -1.18 -8.27 -11.95
C ALA A 178 -0.98 -8.93 -13.32
N GLU A 179 -0.51 -10.18 -13.31
CA GLU A 179 -0.48 -11.06 -14.48
C GLU A 179 -1.78 -11.90 -14.56
N ASP A 180 -1.74 -13.02 -15.23
CA ASP A 180 -2.90 -13.91 -15.28
C ASP A 180 -3.10 -14.63 -13.94
N GLY A 181 -4.27 -14.43 -13.32
CA GLY A 181 -4.60 -14.92 -11.99
C GLY A 181 -3.80 -14.21 -10.87
N PRO A 182 -3.67 -14.82 -9.68
CA PRO A 182 -2.97 -14.22 -8.55
C PRO A 182 -1.44 -14.33 -8.69
N VAL A 183 -0.90 -13.81 -9.79
CA VAL A 183 0.53 -13.66 -10.05
C VAL A 183 0.84 -12.20 -10.19
N PHE A 184 1.82 -11.72 -9.41
CA PHE A 184 2.15 -10.30 -9.31
C PHE A 184 3.62 -10.05 -9.59
N LEU A 185 3.90 -9.01 -10.37
CA LEU A 185 5.21 -8.39 -10.46
C LEU A 185 5.22 -7.15 -9.58
N MET A 186 6.12 -7.10 -8.61
CA MET A 186 6.26 -5.97 -7.71
C MET A 186 7.61 -5.31 -7.88
N LEU A 187 7.58 -3.99 -8.08
CA LEU A 187 8.78 -3.17 -8.04
C LEU A 187 9.03 -2.76 -6.59
N LEU A 188 10.04 -3.37 -5.99
CA LEU A 188 10.48 -3.13 -4.63
C LEU A 188 11.83 -2.41 -4.61
N GLY A 189 12.22 -1.85 -3.46
CA GLY A 189 13.51 -1.17 -3.32
C GLY A 189 14.74 -2.04 -3.62
N SER A 190 14.59 -3.36 -3.53
CA SER A 190 15.63 -4.36 -3.85
C SER A 190 15.61 -4.85 -5.31
N GLY A 191 14.64 -4.42 -6.12
CA GLY A 191 14.46 -4.82 -7.51
C GLY A 191 13.04 -5.28 -7.83
N VAL A 192 12.89 -6.07 -8.88
CA VAL A 192 11.60 -6.64 -9.29
C VAL A 192 11.46 -8.04 -8.71
N SER A 193 10.40 -8.28 -7.97
CA SER A 193 10.04 -9.59 -7.42
C SER A 193 8.76 -10.10 -8.08
N ARG A 194 8.74 -11.39 -8.41
CA ARG A 194 7.56 -12.07 -8.92
C ARG A 194 6.97 -12.95 -7.82
N PHE A 195 5.72 -12.69 -7.48
CA PHE A 195 4.94 -13.49 -6.55
C PHE A 195 3.92 -14.32 -7.35
N ALA A 196 3.82 -15.60 -7.07
CA ALA A 196 2.82 -16.48 -7.64
C ALA A 196 2.12 -17.20 -6.50
N PHE A 197 0.79 -17.17 -6.49
CA PHE A 197 0.00 -17.93 -5.53
C PHE A 197 0.08 -19.43 -5.91
N ASP A 198 0.38 -20.28 -4.92
CA ASP A 198 0.43 -21.73 -5.07
C ASP A 198 -0.35 -22.37 -3.91
N GLU A 199 -1.53 -22.91 -4.23
CA GLU A 199 -2.39 -23.57 -3.25
C GLU A 199 -1.75 -24.79 -2.57
N THR A 200 -0.70 -25.35 -3.16
CA THR A 200 0.01 -26.50 -2.60
C THR A 200 1.04 -26.13 -1.53
N VAL A 201 1.43 -24.86 -1.48
CA VAL A 201 2.32 -24.32 -0.45
C VAL A 201 1.50 -23.93 0.77
N PRO A 202 1.76 -24.49 1.96
CA PRO A 202 1.08 -24.07 3.18
C PRO A 202 1.24 -22.56 3.39
N SER A 203 0.13 -21.86 3.59
CA SER A 203 0.13 -20.41 3.83
C SER A 203 0.82 -20.05 5.17
N VAL A 204 0.90 -21.01 6.10
CA VAL A 204 1.57 -20.85 7.39
C VAL A 204 2.38 -22.11 7.66
N PRO A 205 3.69 -22.02 7.96
CA PRO A 205 4.48 -23.15 8.41
C PRO A 205 3.95 -23.79 9.71
N ASP A 206 4.19 -25.07 9.92
CA ASP A 206 3.74 -25.80 11.13
C ASP A 206 4.40 -25.29 12.42
N LYS A 207 5.54 -24.65 12.32
CA LYS A 207 6.27 -24.08 13.45
C LYS A 207 6.00 -22.58 13.52
N GLU A 208 5.56 -22.14 14.68
CA GLU A 208 5.37 -20.71 14.97
C GLU A 208 6.38 -20.25 16.03
N LEU A 209 6.92 -19.04 15.84
CA LEU A 209 7.73 -18.31 16.81
C LEU A 209 7.04 -16.98 17.10
N LEU A 210 6.59 -16.78 18.34
CA LEU A 210 5.94 -15.55 18.75
C LEU A 210 6.98 -14.55 19.30
N VAL A 211 7.12 -13.42 18.62
CA VAL A 211 7.93 -12.28 19.06
C VAL A 211 7.01 -11.18 19.55
N TYR A 212 7.26 -10.63 20.72
CA TYR A 212 6.46 -9.55 21.29
C TYR A 212 7.30 -8.33 21.64
N SER A 213 6.76 -7.14 21.36
CA SER A 213 7.25 -5.85 21.87
C SER A 213 6.10 -4.99 22.39
N LEU A 214 6.36 -4.13 23.38
CA LEU A 214 5.35 -3.23 23.91
C LEU A 214 4.90 -2.18 22.86
N LYS A 215 5.84 -1.68 22.07
CA LYS A 215 5.59 -0.70 20.99
C LYS A 215 6.14 -1.24 19.67
N LYS A 216 5.55 -0.80 18.57
CA LYS A 216 6.05 -1.12 17.23
C LYS A 216 7.50 -0.61 17.08
N ASP A 217 8.41 -1.51 16.78
CA ASP A 217 9.82 -1.21 16.58
C ASP A 217 10.29 -1.65 15.20
N ARG A 218 10.84 -0.71 14.44
CA ARG A 218 11.29 -0.94 13.06
C ARG A 218 12.46 -1.92 12.99
N THR A 219 13.36 -1.89 13.96
CA THR A 219 14.52 -2.78 14.00
C THR A 219 14.09 -4.22 14.25
N ILE A 220 13.10 -4.42 15.12
CA ILE A 220 12.52 -5.74 15.38
C ILE A 220 11.82 -6.24 14.13
N GLN A 221 11.02 -5.42 13.47
CA GLN A 221 10.38 -5.81 12.20
C GLN A 221 11.38 -6.23 11.13
N GLN A 222 12.48 -5.49 10.99
CA GLN A 222 13.56 -5.83 10.06
C GLN A 222 14.23 -7.16 10.43
N ALA A 223 14.49 -7.40 11.72
CA ALA A 223 15.08 -8.64 12.19
C ALA A 223 14.15 -9.84 11.97
N VAL A 224 12.85 -9.69 12.23
CA VAL A 224 11.82 -10.70 11.96
C VAL A 224 11.77 -11.03 10.48
N SER A 225 11.69 -10.01 9.62
CA SER A 225 11.66 -10.19 8.16
C SER A 225 12.93 -10.88 7.62
N ALA A 226 14.10 -10.49 8.13
CA ALA A 226 15.37 -11.12 7.76
C ALA A 226 15.42 -12.60 8.19
N TYR A 227 14.98 -12.89 9.42
CA TYR A 227 14.93 -14.27 9.92
C TYR A 227 13.94 -15.13 9.11
N GLN A 228 12.73 -14.60 8.86
CA GLN A 228 11.69 -15.30 8.08
C GLN A 228 12.17 -15.65 6.67
N LYS A 229 12.95 -14.78 6.03
CA LYS A 229 13.51 -15.00 4.71
C LYS A 229 14.48 -16.16 4.64
N GLU A 230 15.26 -16.40 5.72
CA GLU A 230 16.23 -17.48 5.81
C GLU A 230 15.61 -18.78 6.37
N HIS A 231 14.48 -18.68 7.09
CA HIS A 231 13.81 -19.78 7.79
C HIS A 231 12.35 -19.90 7.36
N ASN A 232 12.11 -20.33 6.15
CA ASN A 232 10.78 -20.49 5.57
C ASN A 232 9.97 -21.66 6.15
N ASP A 233 10.58 -22.48 7.01
CA ASP A 233 9.94 -23.57 7.75
C ASP A 233 9.36 -23.13 9.12
N VAL A 234 9.53 -21.85 9.48
CA VAL A 234 9.05 -21.26 10.73
C VAL A 234 8.24 -20.01 10.41
N TYR A 235 7.05 -19.88 10.95
CA TYR A 235 6.29 -18.64 10.89
C TYR A 235 6.65 -17.75 12.09
N VAL A 236 7.18 -16.55 11.85
CA VAL A 236 7.47 -15.59 12.93
C VAL A 236 6.33 -14.59 13.03
N ARG A 237 5.50 -14.76 14.05
CA ARG A 237 4.40 -13.84 14.36
C ARG A 237 4.91 -12.73 15.28
N TYR A 238 4.89 -11.49 14.77
CA TYR A 238 5.29 -10.32 15.55
C TYR A 238 4.06 -9.61 16.13
N GLU A 239 3.94 -9.62 17.44
CA GLU A 239 2.87 -8.94 18.17
C GLU A 239 3.36 -7.65 18.83
N VAL A 240 2.52 -6.62 18.76
CA VAL A 240 2.76 -5.31 19.36
C VAL A 240 1.67 -5.02 20.39
N GLY A 241 2.05 -4.83 21.64
CA GLY A 241 1.11 -4.60 22.74
C GLY A 241 0.32 -3.29 22.59
N MET A 242 0.94 -2.25 22.02
CA MET A 242 0.32 -0.95 21.75
C MET A 242 0.31 -0.69 20.26
N SER A 243 -0.74 -1.13 19.58
CA SER A 243 -0.88 -0.95 18.12
C SER A 243 -1.38 0.43 17.70
N GLY A 244 -1.63 1.35 18.63
CA GLY A 244 -2.16 2.69 18.35
C GLY A 244 -3.66 2.73 18.09
N ASP A 245 -4.21 1.73 17.41
CA ASP A 245 -5.61 1.68 16.97
C ASP A 245 -6.60 1.23 18.06
N ASN A 246 -6.10 0.53 19.09
CA ASN A 246 -6.94 -0.10 20.09
C ASN A 246 -7.15 0.74 21.37
N GLY A 247 -6.55 1.93 21.45
CA GLY A 247 -6.64 2.81 22.62
C GLY A 247 -6.09 2.22 23.94
N LEU A 248 -5.34 1.10 23.85
CA LEU A 248 -4.75 0.44 25.02
C LEU A 248 -3.60 1.29 25.59
N THR A 249 -3.59 1.40 26.91
CA THR A 249 -2.45 2.02 27.62
C THR A 249 -1.31 1.01 27.76
N ALA A 250 -0.07 1.50 27.99
CA ALA A 250 1.07 0.64 28.28
C ALA A 250 0.80 -0.28 29.49
N GLU A 251 0.09 0.22 30.50
CA GLU A 251 -0.27 -0.57 31.69
C GLU A 251 -1.24 -1.71 31.36
N ASP A 252 -2.22 -1.46 30.47
CA ASP A 252 -3.17 -2.50 30.05
C ASP A 252 -2.47 -3.56 29.19
N ALA A 253 -1.59 -3.15 28.28
CA ALA A 253 -0.81 -4.07 27.46
C ALA A 253 0.12 -4.95 28.30
N VAL A 254 0.79 -4.39 29.32
CA VAL A 254 1.62 -5.15 30.26
C VAL A 254 0.78 -6.12 31.10
N LYS A 255 -0.42 -5.74 31.56
CA LYS A 255 -1.35 -6.64 32.27
C LYS A 255 -1.80 -7.81 31.40
N ALA A 256 -2.13 -7.54 30.14
CA ALA A 256 -2.50 -8.59 29.17
C ALA A 256 -1.34 -9.57 28.96
N LEU A 257 -0.14 -9.05 28.65
CA LEU A 257 1.07 -9.86 28.50
C LEU A 257 1.35 -10.74 29.73
N ASN A 258 1.29 -10.17 30.92
CA ASN A 258 1.51 -10.93 32.16
C ASN A 258 0.47 -12.05 32.34
N THR A 259 -0.77 -11.79 31.96
CA THR A 259 -1.83 -12.80 32.03
C THR A 259 -1.54 -13.97 31.07
N GLU A 260 -1.07 -13.69 29.86
CA GLU A 260 -0.70 -14.72 28.88
C GLU A 260 0.52 -15.52 29.34
N ILE A 261 1.56 -14.86 29.87
CA ILE A 261 2.74 -15.53 30.43
C ILE A 261 2.34 -16.47 31.57
N MET A 262 1.47 -16.01 32.51
CA MET A 262 0.97 -16.83 33.62
C MET A 262 0.12 -18.00 33.15
N ALA A 263 -0.58 -17.87 32.03
CA ALA A 263 -1.35 -18.93 31.40
C ALA A 263 -0.50 -19.92 30.57
N GLY A 264 0.83 -19.71 30.49
CA GLY A 264 1.75 -20.52 29.68
C GLY A 264 1.59 -20.27 28.17
N LYS A 265 1.07 -19.11 27.79
CA LYS A 265 0.86 -18.67 26.39
C LYS A 265 1.68 -17.42 26.05
N GLY A 266 2.70 -17.13 26.86
CA GLY A 266 3.58 -15.98 26.61
C GLY A 266 4.40 -16.13 25.33
N PRO A 267 5.02 -15.02 24.86
CA PRO A 267 5.84 -15.03 23.66
C PRO A 267 7.12 -15.87 23.85
N ASP A 268 7.62 -16.44 22.75
CA ASP A 268 8.90 -17.14 22.74
C ASP A 268 10.09 -16.17 22.83
N VAL A 269 9.91 -14.98 22.24
CA VAL A 269 10.88 -13.89 22.30
C VAL A 269 10.20 -12.62 22.80
N LEU A 270 10.68 -12.10 23.93
CA LEU A 270 10.17 -10.89 24.56
C LEU A 270 11.18 -9.75 24.42
N CYS A 271 10.78 -8.67 23.71
CA CYS A 271 11.56 -7.45 23.66
C CYS A 271 11.28 -6.61 24.91
N LEU A 272 12.31 -6.38 25.69
CA LEU A 272 12.18 -5.77 27.04
C LEU A 272 12.05 -4.25 27.04
N ASP A 273 12.21 -3.59 25.89
CA ASP A 273 12.15 -2.13 25.82
C ASP A 273 10.76 -1.61 26.20
N GLY A 274 10.74 -0.68 27.16
CA GLY A 274 9.52 -0.12 27.74
C GLY A 274 8.76 -1.03 28.71
N LEU A 275 9.24 -2.26 28.98
CA LEU A 275 8.67 -3.16 29.98
C LEU A 275 9.32 -2.98 31.36
N PRO A 276 8.60 -3.31 32.46
CA PRO A 276 9.16 -3.26 33.82
C PRO A 276 10.14 -4.41 34.02
N LEU A 277 11.41 -4.19 33.73
CA LEU A 277 12.49 -5.19 33.71
C LEU A 277 12.58 -6.04 34.96
N ASP A 278 12.43 -5.43 36.14
CA ASP A 278 12.51 -6.12 37.44
C ASP A 278 11.47 -7.26 37.57
N SER A 279 10.35 -7.15 36.85
CA SER A 279 9.29 -8.16 36.90
C SER A 279 9.56 -9.36 35.97
N TYR A 280 10.46 -9.24 35.01
CA TYR A 280 10.76 -10.27 34.01
C TYR A 280 12.13 -10.94 34.18
N LEU A 281 13.02 -10.33 34.97
CA LEU A 281 14.40 -10.81 35.20
C LEU A 281 14.60 -11.46 36.59
N SER A 282 13.53 -11.59 37.39
CA SER A 282 13.57 -12.16 38.75
C SER A 282 13.40 -13.68 38.79
#